data_5fcf94f7b07f6c3d75dee76539bdb849
#
_entry.id   5fcf94f7b07f6c3d75dee76539bdb849
#
_cell.length_a   1.000
_cell.length_b   1.000
_cell.length_c   1.000
_cell.angle_alpha   90.00
_cell.angle_beta   90.00
_cell.angle_gamma   90.00
#
_symmetry.space_group_name_H-M   'P 1'
#
loop_
_entity.id
_entity.type
_entity.pdbx_description
1 polymer ?
#
loop_
_entity_poly.entity_id
_entity_poly.type
_entity_poly.pdbx_seq_one_letter_code
_entity_poly.pdbx_strand_id
1 'polypeptide(L)'
;MAHNIHPTAYIANDVSLGDNITVGPFAVIETGVVLGTDCQVGAHAVVHSHVKMGNGNILHPHAVLGGLPQDTGFKSETVSWLICGDNNVFREGFTAHRSSKENAETHIGSGCFFMNNSHVAHDCVVGNNTIFANNVAIGGYVEVGNNVFIGGAVVAHQFCRIGSFAIVQGTTGLKMDVIPCMLIGGRPARHYKLNTLGLRRAGITGERYKVLSAAFRLLKNKQSLDDLEETEELKQLKEWLAVKSKRGLHGFVSV
;
A
#
# COMPACT_ATOMS: atom_id res chain seq x y z
N MET A 1 -10.51 26.33 11.92
CA MET A 1 -10.86 27.12 10.69
C MET A 1 -12.17 26.59 10.12
N ALA A 2 -12.88 27.35 9.27
CA ALA A 2 -14.19 26.95 8.81
C ALA A 2 -14.12 25.75 7.84
N HIS A 3 -15.02 24.78 8.02
CA HIS A 3 -15.19 23.68 7.08
C HIS A 3 -15.90 24.16 5.81
N ASN A 4 -15.59 23.57 4.67
CA ASN A 4 -16.28 23.76 3.40
C ASN A 4 -17.07 22.49 3.05
N ILE A 5 -18.29 22.38 3.58
CA ILE A 5 -19.15 21.20 3.44
C ILE A 5 -20.29 21.52 2.48
N HIS A 6 -20.37 20.75 1.37
CA HIS A 6 -21.48 20.92 0.44
C HIS A 6 -22.81 20.50 1.09
N PRO A 7 -23.92 21.25 0.91
CA PRO A 7 -25.19 21.01 1.61
C PRO A 7 -25.86 19.67 1.28
N THR A 8 -25.47 18.98 0.21
CA THR A 8 -25.97 17.64 -0.14
C THR A 8 -25.08 16.50 0.38
N ALA A 9 -23.98 16.82 1.09
CA ALA A 9 -23.17 15.78 1.73
C ALA A 9 -23.90 15.22 2.95
N TYR A 10 -23.75 13.91 3.19
CA TYR A 10 -24.20 13.28 4.42
C TYR A 10 -23.00 13.05 5.35
N ILE A 11 -23.07 13.57 6.54
CA ILE A 11 -22.07 13.35 7.59
C ILE A 11 -22.81 12.96 8.86
N ALA A 12 -22.50 11.80 9.41
CA ALA A 12 -23.12 11.34 10.66
C ALA A 12 -22.72 12.24 11.84
N ASN A 13 -23.61 12.37 12.83
CA ASN A 13 -23.47 13.35 13.93
C ASN A 13 -22.26 13.14 14.84
N ASP A 14 -21.73 11.93 14.89
CA ASP A 14 -20.61 11.51 15.76
C ASP A 14 -19.28 11.41 15.01
N VAL A 15 -19.19 11.91 13.80
CA VAL A 15 -17.95 12.02 13.03
C VAL A 15 -17.02 13.05 13.69
N SER A 16 -15.76 12.65 13.90
CA SER A 16 -14.73 13.58 14.37
C SER A 16 -13.99 14.20 13.19
N LEU A 17 -14.11 15.50 13.02
CA LEU A 17 -13.45 16.29 11.97
C LEU A 17 -12.34 17.15 12.59
N GLY A 18 -11.12 17.05 12.02
CA GLY A 18 -10.07 18.04 12.25
C GLY A 18 -10.41 19.38 11.60
N ASP A 19 -9.50 20.33 11.64
CA ASP A 19 -9.70 21.66 11.02
C ASP A 19 -9.68 21.60 9.49
N ASN A 20 -10.31 22.61 8.86
CA ASN A 20 -10.22 22.89 7.43
C ASN A 20 -10.62 21.71 6.50
N ILE A 21 -11.70 21.04 6.83
CA ILE A 21 -12.22 19.91 6.03
C ILE A 21 -13.04 20.42 4.85
N THR A 22 -12.82 19.84 3.67
CA THR A 22 -13.68 20.05 2.49
C THR A 22 -14.43 18.76 2.16
N VAL A 23 -15.78 18.88 2.00
CA VAL A 23 -16.63 17.73 1.62
C VAL A 23 -17.48 18.11 0.42
N GLY A 24 -17.32 17.39 -0.67
CA GLY A 24 -18.02 17.60 -1.93
C GLY A 24 -19.47 17.10 -1.93
N PRO A 25 -20.22 17.39 -3.00
CA PRO A 25 -21.62 17.02 -3.13
C PRO A 25 -21.83 15.50 -3.09
N PHE A 26 -22.88 15.07 -2.41
CA PHE A 26 -23.29 13.66 -2.29
C PHE A 26 -22.20 12.73 -1.71
N ALA A 27 -21.19 13.28 -1.07
CA ALA A 27 -20.24 12.47 -0.27
C ALA A 27 -20.96 11.92 0.97
N VAL A 28 -20.56 10.73 1.41
CA VAL A 28 -21.11 10.05 2.59
C VAL A 28 -20.00 9.77 3.57
N ILE A 29 -20.14 10.24 4.81
CA ILE A 29 -19.22 9.96 5.92
C ILE A 29 -20.03 9.35 7.05
N GLU A 30 -19.80 8.06 7.31
CA GLU A 30 -20.59 7.29 8.26
C GLU A 30 -20.14 7.51 9.71
N THR A 31 -20.91 6.93 10.63
CA THR A 31 -20.74 7.01 12.08
C THR A 31 -19.33 6.57 12.54
N GLY A 32 -18.76 7.25 13.53
CA GLY A 32 -17.49 6.91 14.17
C GLY A 32 -16.25 7.15 13.31
N VAL A 33 -16.38 7.77 12.13
CA VAL A 33 -15.23 8.15 11.29
C VAL A 33 -14.44 9.28 11.94
N VAL A 34 -13.11 9.20 11.82
CA VAL A 34 -12.16 10.24 12.25
C VAL A 34 -11.38 10.73 11.04
N LEU A 35 -11.46 12.02 10.75
CA LEU A 35 -10.64 12.71 9.73
C LEU A 35 -9.73 13.73 10.39
N GLY A 36 -8.44 13.66 10.09
CA GLY A 36 -7.45 14.67 10.50
C GLY A 36 -7.68 16.02 9.80
N THR A 37 -6.85 16.98 10.09
CA THR A 37 -6.88 18.34 9.53
C THR A 37 -6.59 18.35 8.02
N ASP A 38 -7.11 19.32 7.29
CA ASP A 38 -6.88 19.55 5.84
C ASP A 38 -7.32 18.40 4.92
N CYS A 39 -8.19 17.52 5.36
CA CYS A 39 -8.72 16.44 4.52
C CYS A 39 -9.75 16.93 3.52
N GLN A 40 -9.76 16.34 2.33
CA GLN A 40 -10.69 16.62 1.26
C GLN A 40 -11.43 15.35 0.85
N VAL A 41 -12.75 15.37 0.88
CA VAL A 41 -13.62 14.27 0.46
C VAL A 41 -14.39 14.69 -0.78
N GLY A 42 -14.05 14.11 -1.92
CA GLY A 42 -14.62 14.44 -3.23
C GLY A 42 -16.09 14.05 -3.37
N ALA A 43 -16.72 14.51 -4.46
CA ALA A 43 -18.10 14.20 -4.77
C ALA A 43 -18.36 12.69 -4.85
N HIS A 44 -19.47 12.21 -4.27
CA HIS A 44 -19.86 10.79 -4.24
C HIS A 44 -18.81 9.85 -3.60
N ALA A 45 -17.80 10.37 -2.92
CA ALA A 45 -16.89 9.51 -2.15
C ALA A 45 -17.59 8.99 -0.88
N VAL A 46 -17.25 7.78 -0.47
CA VAL A 46 -17.84 7.13 0.71
C VAL A 46 -16.75 6.77 1.70
N VAL A 47 -16.90 7.23 2.93
CA VAL A 47 -16.07 6.83 4.06
C VAL A 47 -16.96 6.06 5.03
N HIS A 48 -16.81 4.75 5.06
CA HIS A 48 -17.58 3.87 5.92
C HIS A 48 -17.14 3.96 7.39
N SER A 49 -17.99 3.45 8.27
CA SER A 49 -17.69 3.33 9.71
C SER A 49 -16.35 2.64 9.94
N HIS A 50 -15.72 2.93 11.09
CA HIS A 50 -14.43 2.35 11.49
C HIS A 50 -13.22 2.76 10.62
N VAL A 51 -13.31 3.91 9.95
CA VAL A 51 -12.17 4.52 9.25
C VAL A 51 -11.56 5.63 10.11
N LYS A 52 -10.23 5.61 10.24
CA LYS A 52 -9.45 6.72 10.82
C LYS A 52 -8.42 7.17 9.80
N MET A 53 -8.39 8.45 9.52
CA MET A 53 -7.44 9.07 8.60
C MET A 53 -6.67 10.18 9.29
N GLY A 54 -5.37 10.24 9.03
CA GLY A 54 -4.52 11.37 9.43
C GLY A 54 -4.82 12.64 8.64
N ASN A 55 -3.87 13.55 8.62
CA ASN A 55 -4.03 14.88 8.03
C ASN A 55 -3.77 14.89 6.51
N GLY A 56 -4.31 15.89 5.81
CA GLY A 56 -3.99 16.19 4.41
C GLY A 56 -4.37 15.12 3.40
N ASN A 57 -5.27 14.19 3.74
CA ASN A 57 -5.71 13.15 2.83
C ASN A 57 -6.73 13.67 1.82
N ILE A 58 -6.61 13.25 0.56
CA ILE A 58 -7.48 13.66 -0.54
C ILE A 58 -8.18 12.43 -1.14
N LEU A 59 -9.50 12.39 -1.03
CA LEU A 59 -10.35 11.42 -1.70
C LEU A 59 -10.95 12.06 -2.94
N HIS A 60 -10.64 11.54 -4.10
CA HIS A 60 -11.27 11.94 -5.35
C HIS A 60 -12.70 11.36 -5.49
N PRO A 61 -13.50 11.84 -6.46
CA PRO A 61 -14.87 11.37 -6.65
C PRO A 61 -14.95 9.83 -6.75
N HIS A 62 -15.98 9.27 -6.11
CA HIS A 62 -16.25 7.83 -6.08
C HIS A 62 -15.19 6.93 -5.40
N ALA A 63 -14.23 7.50 -4.66
CA ALA A 63 -13.36 6.70 -3.80
C ALA A 63 -14.17 6.13 -2.61
N VAL A 64 -13.91 4.87 -2.22
CA VAL A 64 -14.62 4.20 -1.13
C VAL A 64 -13.62 3.64 -0.12
N LEU A 65 -13.66 4.13 1.10
CA LEU A 65 -12.79 3.68 2.20
C LEU A 65 -13.60 2.96 3.29
N GLY A 66 -13.01 1.89 3.83
CA GLY A 66 -13.60 1.15 4.95
C GLY A 66 -14.69 0.17 4.55
N GLY A 67 -14.81 -0.19 3.26
CA GLY A 67 -15.76 -1.20 2.82
C GLY A 67 -15.60 -2.52 3.59
N LEU A 68 -16.68 -3.32 3.65
CA LEU A 68 -16.66 -4.63 4.29
C LEU A 68 -15.68 -5.58 3.57
N PRO A 69 -14.92 -6.40 4.31
CA PRO A 69 -14.04 -7.40 3.72
C PRO A 69 -14.76 -8.29 2.70
N GLN A 70 -14.17 -8.48 1.53
CA GLN A 70 -14.64 -9.43 0.53
C GLN A 70 -14.18 -10.86 0.90
N ASP A 71 -14.60 -11.30 2.06
CA ASP A 71 -14.35 -12.64 2.60
C ASP A 71 -15.70 -13.27 2.94
N THR A 72 -16.00 -14.42 2.36
CA THR A 72 -17.29 -15.13 2.57
C THR A 72 -17.51 -15.55 4.02
N GLY A 73 -16.45 -15.64 4.82
CA GLY A 73 -16.50 -15.94 6.25
C GLY A 73 -16.67 -14.71 7.14
N PHE A 74 -16.62 -13.49 6.56
CA PHE A 74 -16.71 -12.26 7.34
C PHE A 74 -18.11 -12.07 7.91
N LYS A 75 -18.16 -11.66 9.18
CA LYS A 75 -19.40 -11.31 9.88
C LYS A 75 -19.50 -9.79 10.00
N SER A 76 -20.63 -9.23 9.59
CA SER A 76 -20.83 -7.77 9.51
C SER A 76 -20.70 -7.06 10.86
N GLU A 77 -21.01 -7.75 11.95
CA GLU A 77 -20.89 -7.28 13.32
C GLU A 77 -19.46 -7.20 13.85
N THR A 78 -18.48 -7.79 13.14
CA THR A 78 -17.06 -7.73 13.52
C THR A 78 -16.58 -6.28 13.59
N VAL A 79 -16.04 -5.87 14.73
CA VAL A 79 -15.43 -4.54 14.89
C VAL A 79 -13.98 -4.59 14.45
N SER A 80 -13.68 -3.90 13.36
CA SER A 80 -12.35 -3.83 12.79
C SER A 80 -12.15 -2.49 12.08
N TRP A 81 -10.94 -2.16 11.69
CA TRP A 81 -10.58 -0.81 11.28
C TRP A 81 -9.90 -0.76 9.91
N LEU A 82 -10.04 0.39 9.23
CA LEU A 82 -9.12 0.87 8.21
C LEU A 82 -8.43 2.12 8.76
N ILE A 83 -7.11 2.09 8.86
CA ILE A 83 -6.30 3.19 9.34
C ILE A 83 -5.45 3.72 8.19
N CYS A 84 -5.53 5.02 7.92
CA CYS A 84 -4.70 5.71 6.93
C CYS A 84 -3.85 6.78 7.63
N GLY A 85 -2.58 6.86 7.29
CA GLY A 85 -1.69 7.93 7.72
C GLY A 85 -2.01 9.26 7.04
N ASP A 86 -1.01 10.11 6.88
CA ASP A 86 -1.14 11.48 6.39
C ASP A 86 -0.85 11.60 4.88
N ASN A 87 -1.38 12.66 4.25
CA ASN A 87 -1.03 13.11 2.90
C ASN A 87 -1.16 12.05 1.82
N ASN A 88 -2.16 11.19 1.92
CA ASN A 88 -2.47 10.22 0.87
C ASN A 88 -3.44 10.79 -0.15
N VAL A 89 -3.30 10.35 -1.40
CA VAL A 89 -4.22 10.68 -2.49
C VAL A 89 -4.87 9.41 -3.00
N PHE A 90 -6.20 9.35 -2.88
CA PHE A 90 -7.04 8.25 -3.35
C PHE A 90 -7.82 8.73 -4.57
N ARG A 91 -7.41 8.28 -5.77
CA ARG A 91 -8.02 8.71 -7.03
C ARG A 91 -9.36 8.01 -7.26
N GLU A 92 -10.03 8.42 -8.33
CA GLU A 92 -11.40 8.03 -8.66
C GLU A 92 -11.59 6.51 -8.69
N GLY A 93 -12.63 6.03 -8.00
CA GLY A 93 -12.93 4.60 -7.93
C GLY A 93 -11.95 3.74 -7.11
N PHE A 94 -11.02 4.36 -6.38
CA PHE A 94 -10.19 3.63 -5.42
C PHE A 94 -11.05 2.98 -4.35
N THR A 95 -10.69 1.78 -3.91
CA THR A 95 -11.37 1.10 -2.81
C THR A 95 -10.39 0.50 -1.81
N ALA A 96 -10.70 0.61 -0.51
CA ALA A 96 -9.98 -0.09 0.55
C ALA A 96 -10.95 -0.68 1.56
N HIS A 97 -10.69 -1.92 2.00
CA HIS A 97 -11.52 -2.62 2.96
C HIS A 97 -10.89 -2.61 4.36
N ARG A 98 -11.75 -2.57 5.40
CA ARG A 98 -11.30 -2.75 6.77
C ARG A 98 -10.83 -4.20 7.03
N SER A 99 -10.19 -4.47 8.17
CA SER A 99 -9.74 -5.83 8.52
C SER A 99 -10.90 -6.82 8.63
N SER A 100 -10.63 -8.08 8.37
CA SER A 100 -11.58 -9.19 8.54
C SER A 100 -11.62 -9.74 9.97
N LYS A 101 -10.73 -9.29 10.85
CA LYS A 101 -10.57 -9.81 12.21
C LYS A 101 -11.00 -8.80 13.26
N GLU A 102 -11.56 -9.32 14.33
CA GLU A 102 -11.96 -8.52 15.49
C GLU A 102 -10.77 -7.74 16.05
N ASN A 103 -10.96 -6.43 16.33
CA ASN A 103 -9.99 -5.50 16.87
C ASN A 103 -8.68 -5.39 16.07
N ALA A 104 -8.69 -5.78 14.80
CA ALA A 104 -7.56 -5.66 13.89
C ALA A 104 -7.79 -4.55 12.84
N GLU A 105 -6.74 -4.23 12.09
CA GLU A 105 -6.77 -3.14 11.10
C GLU A 105 -6.18 -3.55 9.75
N THR A 106 -6.71 -2.96 8.68
CA THR A 106 -6.02 -2.74 7.43
C THR A 106 -5.31 -1.41 7.54
N HIS A 107 -4.03 -1.37 7.21
CA HIS A 107 -3.19 -0.19 7.41
C HIS A 107 -2.65 0.36 6.09
N ILE A 108 -2.80 1.67 5.89
CA ILE A 108 -2.19 2.44 4.80
C ILE A 108 -1.32 3.53 5.43
N GLY A 109 -0.03 3.54 5.11
CA GLY A 109 0.92 4.53 5.59
C GLY A 109 0.65 5.94 5.09
N SER A 110 1.67 6.77 5.05
CA SER A 110 1.58 8.18 4.67
C SER A 110 2.20 8.44 3.29
N GLY A 111 1.77 9.51 2.61
CA GLY A 111 2.33 9.96 1.34
C GLY A 111 2.10 9.03 0.16
N CYS A 112 1.10 8.17 0.25
CA CYS A 112 0.78 7.22 -0.82
C CYS A 112 -0.08 7.84 -1.91
N PHE A 113 0.07 7.33 -3.13
CA PHE A 113 -0.72 7.75 -4.29
C PHE A 113 -1.38 6.55 -4.96
N PHE A 114 -2.69 6.46 -4.84
CA PHE A 114 -3.50 5.39 -5.40
C PHE A 114 -4.25 5.90 -6.62
N MET A 115 -3.86 5.44 -7.81
CA MET A 115 -4.50 5.85 -9.06
C MET A 115 -5.86 5.16 -9.24
N ASN A 116 -6.57 5.57 -10.29
CA ASN A 116 -7.94 5.16 -10.57
C ASN A 116 -8.16 3.65 -10.48
N ASN A 117 -9.26 3.26 -9.83
CA ASN A 117 -9.73 1.88 -9.72
C ASN A 117 -8.72 0.93 -9.10
N SER A 118 -7.75 1.42 -8.31
CA SER A 118 -6.90 0.52 -7.54
C SER A 118 -7.60 0.06 -6.27
N HIS A 119 -7.16 -1.09 -5.73
CA HIS A 119 -7.82 -1.77 -4.62
C HIS A 119 -6.83 -2.29 -3.58
N VAL A 120 -7.14 -2.03 -2.32
CA VAL A 120 -6.48 -2.60 -1.14
C VAL A 120 -7.49 -3.48 -0.40
N ALA A 121 -7.29 -4.80 -0.40
CA ALA A 121 -8.15 -5.73 0.31
C ALA A 121 -7.93 -5.66 1.83
N HIS A 122 -8.75 -6.40 2.56
CA HIS A 122 -8.72 -6.50 4.02
C HIS A 122 -7.38 -7.02 4.57
N ASP A 123 -7.02 -6.62 5.77
CA ASP A 123 -5.82 -7.07 6.50
C ASP A 123 -4.49 -6.76 5.81
N CYS A 124 -4.48 -5.89 4.81
CA CYS A 124 -3.26 -5.44 4.15
C CYS A 124 -2.50 -4.43 5.00
N VAL A 125 -1.19 -4.41 4.84
CA VAL A 125 -0.31 -3.37 5.35
C VAL A 125 0.41 -2.72 4.17
N VAL A 126 0.18 -1.42 3.96
CA VAL A 126 0.85 -0.64 2.92
C VAL A 126 1.73 0.41 3.58
N GLY A 127 3.03 0.36 3.29
CA GLY A 127 4.01 1.31 3.81
C GLY A 127 3.91 2.70 3.18
N ASN A 128 4.80 3.58 3.60
CA ASN A 128 4.80 4.99 3.20
C ASN A 128 5.30 5.21 1.77
N ASN A 129 4.88 6.33 1.15
CA ASN A 129 5.35 6.81 -0.16
C ASN A 129 5.19 5.76 -1.28
N THR A 130 4.15 4.95 -1.21
CA THR A 130 3.88 3.87 -2.16
C THR A 130 2.92 4.34 -3.24
N ILE A 131 3.17 3.95 -4.48
CA ILE A 131 2.36 4.33 -5.63
C ILE A 131 1.73 3.09 -6.24
N PHE A 132 0.40 3.08 -6.31
CA PHE A 132 -0.38 2.10 -7.07
C PHE A 132 -0.86 2.76 -8.36
N ALA A 133 -0.42 2.26 -9.49
CA ALA A 133 -0.95 2.72 -10.77
C ALA A 133 -2.38 2.21 -11.01
N ASN A 134 -3.00 2.62 -12.12
CA ASN A 134 -4.40 2.32 -12.41
C ASN A 134 -4.69 0.81 -12.40
N ASN A 135 -5.83 0.42 -11.84
CA ASN A 135 -6.32 -0.96 -11.79
C ASN A 135 -5.40 -1.97 -11.06
N VAL A 136 -4.54 -1.50 -10.16
CA VAL A 136 -3.80 -2.39 -9.27
C VAL A 136 -4.76 -2.99 -8.25
N ALA A 137 -4.67 -4.30 -8.01
CA ALA A 137 -5.45 -4.96 -6.96
C ALA A 137 -4.55 -5.87 -6.11
N ILE A 138 -4.53 -5.65 -4.80
CA ILE A 138 -3.84 -6.52 -3.86
C ILE A 138 -4.86 -7.29 -3.01
N GLY A 139 -4.66 -8.61 -2.92
CA GLY A 139 -5.51 -9.52 -2.13
C GLY A 139 -5.28 -9.38 -0.63
N GLY A 140 -6.13 -10.00 0.17
CA GLY A 140 -6.03 -9.93 1.63
C GLY A 140 -4.66 -10.31 2.20
N TYR A 141 -4.27 -9.66 3.29
CA TYR A 141 -3.00 -9.91 3.99
C TYR A 141 -1.74 -9.65 3.16
N VAL A 142 -1.82 -8.86 2.10
CA VAL A 142 -0.63 -8.43 1.36
C VAL A 142 0.09 -7.34 2.16
N GLU A 143 1.41 -7.51 2.28
CA GLU A 143 2.28 -6.52 2.91
C GLU A 143 3.09 -5.81 1.82
N VAL A 144 3.00 -4.49 1.76
CA VAL A 144 3.76 -3.63 0.83
C VAL A 144 4.68 -2.74 1.65
N GLY A 145 5.97 -2.78 1.37
CA GLY A 145 6.96 -1.93 2.04
C GLY A 145 6.88 -0.46 1.64
N ASN A 146 7.86 0.32 2.07
CA ASN A 146 7.94 1.73 1.76
C ASN A 146 8.51 2.00 0.35
N ASN A 147 8.13 3.12 -0.26
CA ASN A 147 8.68 3.58 -1.55
C ASN A 147 8.53 2.56 -2.68
N VAL A 148 7.44 1.80 -2.69
CA VAL A 148 7.13 0.80 -3.71
C VAL A 148 6.35 1.44 -4.86
N PHE A 149 6.69 1.08 -6.09
CA PHE A 149 5.89 1.41 -7.27
C PHE A 149 5.27 0.15 -7.86
N ILE A 150 3.96 0.11 -7.92
CA ILE A 150 3.20 -1.00 -8.52
C ILE A 150 2.56 -0.51 -9.82
N GLY A 151 3.01 -1.07 -10.95
CA GLY A 151 2.56 -0.72 -12.30
C GLY A 151 1.11 -1.10 -12.57
N GLY A 152 0.52 -0.47 -13.58
CA GLY A 152 -0.90 -0.63 -13.90
C GLY A 152 -1.34 -2.08 -14.14
N ALA A 153 -2.54 -2.42 -13.71
CA ALA A 153 -3.16 -3.74 -13.84
C ALA A 153 -2.33 -4.88 -13.22
N VAL A 154 -1.51 -4.60 -12.21
CA VAL A 154 -0.86 -5.61 -11.38
C VAL A 154 -1.87 -6.20 -10.42
N VAL A 155 -1.85 -7.54 -10.28
CA VAL A 155 -2.61 -8.24 -9.25
C VAL A 155 -1.65 -8.99 -8.32
N ALA A 156 -1.83 -8.86 -7.01
CA ALA A 156 -1.07 -9.60 -6.02
C ALA A 156 -1.96 -10.58 -5.26
N HIS A 157 -1.56 -11.85 -5.24
CA HIS A 157 -2.25 -12.88 -4.49
C HIS A 157 -2.14 -12.60 -2.97
N GLN A 158 -3.19 -12.99 -2.23
CA GLN A 158 -3.20 -12.86 -0.76
C GLN A 158 -1.92 -13.43 -0.12
N PHE A 159 -1.48 -12.80 0.96
CA PHE A 159 -0.29 -13.14 1.74
C PHE A 159 1.05 -12.92 1.04
N CYS A 160 1.10 -12.29 -0.14
CA CYS A 160 2.36 -11.87 -0.73
C CYS A 160 2.97 -10.70 0.05
N ARG A 161 4.30 -10.67 0.13
CA ARG A 161 5.06 -9.52 0.63
C ARG A 161 5.79 -8.85 -0.53
N ILE A 162 5.70 -7.54 -0.61
CA ILE A 162 6.40 -6.72 -1.61
C ILE A 162 7.37 -5.81 -0.84
N GLY A 163 8.66 -6.11 -0.95
CA GLY A 163 9.68 -5.40 -0.16
C GLY A 163 9.84 -3.94 -0.56
N SER A 164 10.35 -3.12 0.37
CA SER A 164 10.57 -1.68 0.16
C SER A 164 11.44 -1.41 -1.08
N PHE A 165 11.20 -0.28 -1.73
CA PHE A 165 11.86 0.14 -2.97
C PHE A 165 11.67 -0.80 -4.17
N ALA A 166 10.78 -1.78 -4.09
CA ALA A 166 10.47 -2.63 -5.25
C ALA A 166 9.73 -1.85 -6.34
N ILE A 167 9.96 -2.26 -7.60
CA ILE A 167 9.12 -1.89 -8.74
C ILE A 167 8.49 -3.15 -9.30
N VAL A 168 7.18 -3.15 -9.42
CA VAL A 168 6.43 -4.19 -10.12
C VAL A 168 5.99 -3.64 -11.47
N GLN A 169 6.42 -4.26 -12.58
CA GLN A 169 6.00 -3.86 -13.92
C GLN A 169 4.50 -4.08 -14.12
N GLY A 170 3.89 -3.24 -14.94
CA GLY A 170 2.46 -3.34 -15.26
C GLY A 170 2.05 -4.73 -15.79
N THR A 171 0.80 -5.09 -15.58
CA THR A 171 0.19 -6.38 -15.98
C THR A 171 0.82 -7.64 -15.37
N THR A 172 1.65 -7.49 -14.34
CA THR A 172 2.28 -8.62 -13.64
C THR A 172 1.32 -9.26 -12.64
N GLY A 173 1.28 -10.59 -12.63
CA GLY A 173 0.59 -11.37 -11.59
C GLY A 173 1.58 -11.85 -10.54
N LEU A 174 1.47 -11.35 -9.32
CA LEU A 174 2.29 -11.77 -8.20
C LEU A 174 1.62 -12.92 -7.44
N LYS A 175 2.29 -14.07 -7.35
CA LYS A 175 1.86 -15.25 -6.58
C LYS A 175 2.77 -15.54 -5.39
N MET A 176 3.90 -14.89 -5.32
CA MET A 176 4.98 -15.09 -4.34
C MET A 176 5.53 -13.73 -3.91
N ASP A 177 6.44 -13.72 -2.95
CA ASP A 177 7.05 -12.52 -2.41
C ASP A 177 8.04 -11.87 -3.39
N VAL A 178 8.10 -10.54 -3.33
CA VAL A 178 9.00 -9.68 -4.11
C VAL A 178 10.10 -9.15 -3.19
N ILE A 179 11.34 -9.45 -3.51
CA ILE A 179 12.52 -9.03 -2.74
C ILE A 179 12.65 -7.50 -2.75
N PRO A 180 13.01 -6.87 -1.61
CA PRO A 180 13.25 -5.43 -1.54
C PRO A 180 14.24 -4.93 -2.60
N CYS A 181 14.09 -3.67 -3.00
CA CYS A 181 14.97 -2.97 -3.94
C CYS A 181 14.98 -3.53 -5.37
N MET A 182 14.13 -4.48 -5.71
CA MET A 182 14.17 -5.16 -7.01
C MET A 182 13.09 -4.68 -7.98
N LEU A 183 13.42 -4.76 -9.26
CA LEU A 183 12.45 -4.68 -10.36
C LEU A 183 12.01 -6.09 -10.72
N ILE A 184 10.70 -6.31 -10.69
CA ILE A 184 10.06 -7.59 -11.04
C ILE A 184 9.00 -7.38 -12.10
N GLY A 185 8.79 -8.38 -12.96
CA GLY A 185 7.75 -8.34 -13.98
C GLY A 185 7.60 -9.65 -14.71
N GLY A 186 6.74 -9.66 -15.75
CA GLY A 186 6.54 -10.79 -16.65
C GLY A 186 5.48 -11.80 -16.17
N ARG A 187 5.27 -12.82 -17.02
CA ARG A 187 4.37 -13.97 -16.76
C ARG A 187 5.07 -15.26 -17.17
N PRO A 188 5.61 -16.04 -16.24
CA PRO A 188 5.60 -15.86 -14.77
C PRO A 188 6.49 -14.69 -14.34
N ALA A 189 6.14 -14.05 -13.21
CA ALA A 189 6.91 -12.94 -12.67
C ALA A 189 8.32 -13.40 -12.24
N ARG A 190 9.33 -12.57 -12.54
CA ARG A 190 10.74 -12.82 -12.21
C ARG A 190 11.44 -11.52 -11.83
N HIS A 191 12.39 -11.58 -10.91
CA HIS A 191 13.27 -10.45 -10.60
C HIS A 191 14.28 -10.25 -11.73
N TYR A 192 14.35 -9.01 -12.25
CA TYR A 192 15.24 -8.65 -13.36
C TYR A 192 16.53 -8.00 -12.90
N LYS A 193 16.42 -6.96 -12.09
CA LYS A 193 17.54 -6.13 -11.65
C LYS A 193 17.13 -5.28 -10.44
N LEU A 194 18.10 -4.57 -9.86
CA LEU A 194 17.83 -3.54 -8.87
C LEU A 194 17.00 -2.38 -9.45
N ASN A 195 16.17 -1.79 -8.62
CA ASN A 195 15.50 -0.51 -8.89
C ASN A 195 16.49 0.66 -8.79
N THR A 196 17.42 0.74 -9.74
CA THR A 196 18.49 1.74 -9.72
C THR A 196 17.99 3.18 -9.61
N LEU A 197 16.87 3.49 -10.28
CA LEU A 197 16.32 4.84 -10.27
C LEU A 197 15.74 5.20 -8.89
N GLY A 198 14.93 4.31 -8.31
CA GLY A 198 14.35 4.53 -6.98
C GLY A 198 15.42 4.64 -5.91
N LEU A 199 16.40 3.74 -5.93
CA LEU A 199 17.53 3.76 -4.99
C LEU A 199 18.32 5.06 -5.09
N ARG A 200 18.65 5.53 -6.31
CA ARG A 200 19.34 6.78 -6.51
C ARG A 200 18.55 8.00 -6.01
N ARG A 201 17.24 8.04 -6.24
CA ARG A 201 16.35 9.10 -5.72
C ARG A 201 16.31 9.13 -4.20
N ALA A 202 16.45 7.98 -3.57
CA ALA A 202 16.55 7.84 -2.11
C ALA A 202 17.95 8.09 -1.56
N GLY A 203 18.92 8.51 -2.40
CA GLY A 203 20.29 8.76 -1.97
C GLY A 203 21.14 7.49 -1.74
N ILE A 204 20.64 6.32 -2.18
CA ILE A 204 21.37 5.05 -2.07
C ILE A 204 22.27 4.90 -3.29
N THR A 205 23.51 5.36 -3.15
CA THR A 205 24.54 5.43 -4.21
C THR A 205 25.90 4.95 -3.70
N GLY A 206 26.92 4.97 -4.53
CA GLY A 206 28.31 4.62 -4.13
C GLY A 206 28.42 3.18 -3.58
N GLU A 207 29.08 3.03 -2.45
CA GLU A 207 29.32 1.71 -1.82
C GLU A 207 28.02 1.04 -1.38
N ARG A 208 27.06 1.79 -0.84
CA ARG A 208 25.74 1.25 -0.44
C ARG A 208 25.04 0.55 -1.61
N TYR A 209 25.07 1.19 -2.81
CA TYR A 209 24.52 0.58 -4.02
C TYR A 209 25.32 -0.62 -4.50
N LYS A 210 26.68 -0.57 -4.40
CA LYS A 210 27.54 -1.70 -4.81
C LYS A 210 27.30 -2.93 -3.94
N VAL A 211 27.13 -2.75 -2.63
CA VAL A 211 26.78 -3.83 -1.69
C VAL A 211 25.45 -4.47 -2.06
N LEU A 212 24.39 -3.66 -2.32
CA LEU A 212 23.10 -4.19 -2.79
C LEU A 212 23.24 -4.93 -4.13
N SER A 213 24.06 -4.42 -5.05
CA SER A 213 24.30 -5.07 -6.33
C SER A 213 25.02 -6.42 -6.18
N ALA A 214 25.94 -6.52 -5.23
CA ALA A 214 26.60 -7.79 -4.86
C ALA A 214 25.58 -8.75 -4.22
N ALA A 215 24.77 -8.26 -3.26
CA ALA A 215 23.73 -9.04 -2.62
C ALA A 215 22.73 -9.62 -3.65
N PHE A 216 22.29 -8.82 -4.63
CA PHE A 216 21.44 -9.32 -5.71
C PHE A 216 22.07 -10.48 -6.48
N ARG A 217 23.37 -10.41 -6.84
CA ARG A 217 24.08 -11.48 -7.54
C ARG A 217 24.18 -12.76 -6.69
N LEU A 218 24.48 -12.62 -5.41
CA LEU A 218 24.56 -13.74 -4.47
C LEU A 218 23.20 -14.42 -4.30
N LEU A 219 22.12 -13.66 -4.10
CA LEU A 219 20.76 -14.19 -4.01
C LEU A 219 20.34 -14.93 -5.28
N LYS A 220 20.68 -14.39 -6.45
CA LYS A 220 20.41 -15.07 -7.74
C LYS A 220 21.09 -16.42 -7.83
N ASN A 221 22.31 -16.54 -7.28
CA ASN A 221 23.11 -17.75 -7.26
C ASN A 221 22.86 -18.62 -6.01
N LYS A 222 21.89 -18.25 -5.16
CA LYS A 222 21.57 -18.94 -3.89
C LYS A 222 22.78 -19.04 -2.93
N GLN A 223 23.61 -18.00 -2.92
CA GLN A 223 24.78 -17.86 -2.05
C GLN A 223 24.46 -17.03 -0.82
N SER A 224 25.25 -17.17 0.24
CA SER A 224 25.12 -16.39 1.47
C SER A 224 25.44 -14.92 1.24
N LEU A 225 24.83 -14.06 2.08
CA LEU A 225 25.11 -12.62 2.15
C LEU A 225 26.05 -12.25 3.30
N ASP A 226 26.60 -13.24 4.04
CA ASP A 226 27.28 -13.00 5.30
C ASP A 226 28.62 -12.28 5.12
N ASP A 227 29.30 -12.51 4.01
CA ASP A 227 30.62 -11.92 3.70
C ASP A 227 30.54 -10.48 3.12
N LEU A 228 29.33 -9.93 2.96
CA LEU A 228 29.18 -8.57 2.47
C LEU A 228 29.35 -7.55 3.60
N GLU A 229 29.97 -6.41 3.26
CA GLU A 229 30.04 -5.26 4.15
C GLU A 229 28.63 -4.82 4.60
N GLU A 230 28.46 -4.61 5.90
CA GLU A 230 27.15 -4.29 6.47
C GLU A 230 26.79 -2.84 6.14
N THR A 231 25.68 -2.65 5.44
CA THR A 231 25.03 -1.35 5.22
C THR A 231 23.60 -1.42 5.76
N GLU A 232 22.98 -0.27 6.00
CA GLU A 232 21.60 -0.22 6.49
C GLU A 232 20.65 -0.99 5.56
N GLU A 233 20.81 -0.85 4.25
CA GLU A 233 19.98 -1.55 3.26
C GLU A 233 20.24 -3.06 3.25
N LEU A 234 21.49 -3.50 3.45
CA LEU A 234 21.80 -4.91 3.52
C LEU A 234 21.20 -5.54 4.80
N LYS A 235 21.29 -4.83 5.93
CA LYS A 235 20.67 -5.23 7.18
C LYS A 235 19.17 -5.40 7.01
N GLN A 236 18.48 -4.39 6.49
CA GLN A 236 17.04 -4.44 6.20
C GLN A 236 16.67 -5.57 5.24
N LEU A 237 17.49 -5.84 4.23
CA LEU A 237 17.29 -6.96 3.31
C LEU A 237 17.41 -8.31 4.03
N LYS A 238 18.43 -8.49 4.86
CA LYS A 238 18.63 -9.72 5.66
C LYS A 238 17.46 -9.94 6.63
N GLU A 239 17.04 -8.90 7.36
CA GLU A 239 15.89 -8.94 8.27
C GLU A 239 14.60 -9.33 7.52
N TRP A 240 14.34 -8.72 6.36
CA TRP A 240 13.19 -9.04 5.55
C TRP A 240 13.20 -10.49 5.04
N LEU A 241 14.37 -11.01 4.64
CA LEU A 241 14.55 -12.39 4.18
C LEU A 241 14.44 -13.41 5.33
N ALA A 242 14.78 -13.03 6.55
CA ALA A 242 14.70 -13.90 7.73
C ALA A 242 13.24 -14.20 8.13
N VAL A 243 12.30 -13.32 7.81
CA VAL A 243 10.88 -13.55 8.07
C VAL A 243 10.36 -14.67 7.15
N LYS A 244 9.80 -15.73 7.75
CA LYS A 244 9.26 -16.87 7.02
C LYS A 244 8.15 -16.44 6.07
N SER A 245 8.36 -16.61 4.78
CA SER A 245 7.34 -16.38 3.75
C SER A 245 6.24 -17.45 3.77
N LYS A 246 4.98 -17.02 3.62
CA LYS A 246 3.85 -17.92 3.38
C LYS A 246 3.74 -18.37 1.92
N ARG A 247 4.31 -17.58 0.99
CA ARG A 247 4.16 -17.75 -0.47
C ARG A 247 5.43 -18.19 -1.17
N GLY A 248 6.60 -18.12 -0.51
CA GLY A 248 7.91 -18.27 -1.13
C GLY A 248 8.33 -17.02 -1.93
N LEU A 249 9.53 -17.03 -2.46
CA LEU A 249 10.09 -15.91 -3.23
C LEU A 249 9.94 -16.15 -4.75
N HIS A 250 9.61 -15.10 -5.49
CA HIS A 250 9.75 -15.14 -6.96
C HIS A 250 11.20 -15.41 -7.35
N GLY A 251 11.40 -16.21 -8.39
CA GLY A 251 12.73 -16.48 -8.93
C GLY A 251 13.27 -15.28 -9.73
N PHE A 252 14.51 -15.47 -10.20
CA PHE A 252 15.21 -14.51 -11.06
C PHE A 252 15.11 -14.92 -12.53
N VAL A 253 15.28 -13.95 -13.44
CA VAL A 253 15.43 -14.26 -14.87
C VAL A 253 16.68 -15.10 -15.08
N SER A 254 16.55 -16.17 -15.88
CA SER A 254 17.70 -16.89 -16.41
C SER A 254 18.45 -16.00 -17.40
N VAL A 255 19.76 -15.97 -17.34
CA VAL A 255 20.62 -15.35 -18.35
C VAL A 255 20.85 -16.35 -19.44
#